data_000a47146c915d69bad63cc8c46a79ac
#
_entry.id   000a47146c915d69bad63cc8c46a79ac
#
_cell.length_a   1.000
_cell.length_b   1.000
_cell.length_c   1.000
_cell.angle_alpha   90.00
_cell.angle_beta   90.00
_cell.angle_gamma   90.00
#
_symmetry.space_group_name_H-M   'P 1'
#
loop_
_entity.id
_entity.type
_entity.pdbx_description
1 polymer ?
#
loop_
_entity_poly.entity_id
_entity_poly.type
_entity_poly.pdbx_seq_one_letter_code
_entity_poly.pdbx_strand_id
1 'polypeptide(L)'
;MLQNIIGRKREIELIENCINSNKPEFIAIYGRRRIGKTYLVKQLLGEKFSFYMTGVYQCSKNEMLAYFSEQLALYSGKKQPRPKTWFEAFSQLRAYLSTLLEEKEQIIIFVDELPWLDTPKSNFIRALDLFWNGWASDQPNIKFIVCGSATTWMTNKLLGDKGGLHNRVTRKIYLAPFDLNETELFLQSKGIVWTRHQIAECYMIMGGTPFYLNMIDKQYSLPQNIDMLFFAEGAELSNEYEFLFRSLFKDSILYRRIVELLAKKKVGMTREDVMKALHLTSGGKLSEAFNDLISCDFIRKYSSFGNKSNGAMYQLTDLYTLFYLHYIKGKEETDEHLWSNMIDSPSHRAWSGYAFEQLCLHHISQIKKKLGILGVQTNVYSWQQKANKEKGIEGAQIDLILDRRDQIINLCEMKYSLKAYDITPAYLQKLLDRREIFRQASNTSKALHLTFVTASGIKKNAQEGMIQSEVGLDDLFGEKV
;
A
#
# COMPACT_ATOMS: atom_id res chain seq x y z
N MET A 1 -7.18 -13.73 23.75
CA MET A 1 -7.17 -12.31 23.37
C MET A 1 -6.73 -12.00 21.94
N LEU A 2 -6.23 -12.94 21.15
CA LEU A 2 -5.90 -12.71 19.71
C LEU A 2 -7.10 -12.73 18.76
N GLN A 3 -8.32 -12.87 19.26
CA GLN A 3 -9.53 -13.07 18.44
C GLN A 3 -9.99 -11.86 17.62
N ASN A 4 -9.39 -10.67 17.82
CA ASN A 4 -9.86 -9.44 17.17
C ASN A 4 -8.98 -8.93 16.02
N ILE A 5 -7.81 -9.53 15.76
CA ILE A 5 -6.95 -9.11 14.66
C ILE A 5 -7.18 -10.04 13.47
N ILE A 6 -7.67 -9.48 12.40
CA ILE A 6 -7.92 -10.23 11.16
C ILE A 6 -6.72 -10.07 10.21
N GLY A 7 -6.31 -11.18 9.61
CA GLY A 7 -5.13 -11.19 8.75
C GLY A 7 -3.84 -10.96 9.52
N ARG A 8 -2.86 -10.32 8.89
CA ARG A 8 -1.60 -9.85 9.50
C ARG A 8 -0.76 -10.95 10.16
N LYS A 9 -0.95 -12.21 9.79
CA LYS A 9 -0.26 -13.35 10.43
C LYS A 9 1.26 -13.15 10.50
N ARG A 10 1.85 -12.70 9.39
CA ARG A 10 3.30 -12.45 9.29
C ARG A 10 3.76 -11.30 10.19
N GLU A 11 3.03 -10.21 10.20
CA GLU A 11 3.35 -9.04 11.02
C GLU A 11 3.19 -9.33 12.51
N ILE A 12 2.15 -10.08 12.88
CA ILE A 12 1.93 -10.56 14.25
C ILE A 12 3.11 -11.42 14.69
N GLU A 13 3.47 -12.44 13.92
CA GLU A 13 4.60 -13.32 14.21
C GLU A 13 5.92 -12.56 14.38
N LEU A 14 6.18 -11.58 13.49
CA LEU A 14 7.37 -10.73 13.58
C LEU A 14 7.41 -9.90 14.85
N ILE A 15 6.27 -9.34 15.28
CA ILE A 15 6.18 -8.57 16.54
C ILE A 15 6.36 -9.50 17.74
N GLU A 16 5.65 -10.63 17.79
CA GLU A 16 5.73 -11.60 18.88
C GLU A 16 7.14 -12.15 19.04
N ASN A 17 7.83 -12.47 17.94
CA ASN A 17 9.22 -12.91 17.97
C ASN A 17 10.16 -11.85 18.57
N CYS A 18 9.92 -10.57 18.30
CA CYS A 18 10.70 -9.49 18.91
C CYS A 18 10.36 -9.31 20.39
N ILE A 19 9.08 -9.38 20.76
CA ILE A 19 8.66 -9.26 22.16
C ILE A 19 9.24 -10.38 23.01
N ASN A 20 9.24 -11.60 22.51
CA ASN A 20 9.73 -12.78 23.22
C ASN A 20 11.26 -12.97 23.15
N SER A 21 11.98 -12.07 22.47
CA SER A 21 13.44 -12.14 22.37
C SER A 21 14.13 -11.71 23.68
N ASN A 22 15.29 -12.29 24.00
CA ASN A 22 16.10 -11.94 25.17
C ASN A 22 17.11 -10.81 24.88
N LYS A 23 16.76 -9.85 24.01
CA LYS A 23 17.60 -8.72 23.63
C LYS A 23 16.76 -7.44 23.48
N PRO A 24 17.39 -6.25 23.58
CA PRO A 24 16.68 -5.01 23.30
C PRO A 24 16.19 -5.00 21.85
N GLU A 25 14.94 -4.59 21.66
CA GLU A 25 14.36 -4.51 20.32
C GLU A 25 13.83 -3.10 20.04
N PHE A 26 14.22 -2.57 18.88
CA PHE A 26 13.67 -1.32 18.34
C PHE A 26 12.87 -1.66 17.08
N ILE A 27 11.55 -1.65 17.19
CA ILE A 27 10.61 -2.07 16.15
C ILE A 27 9.98 -0.84 15.52
N ALA A 28 10.14 -0.67 14.21
CA ALA A 28 9.49 0.39 13.46
C ALA A 28 8.41 -0.18 12.55
N ILE A 29 7.15 0.25 12.79
CA ILE A 29 5.97 -0.12 11.99
C ILE A 29 5.54 1.09 11.18
N TYR A 30 5.54 0.97 9.86
CA TYR A 30 5.24 2.08 8.97
C TYR A 30 4.38 1.64 7.79
N GLY A 31 3.78 2.58 7.12
CA GLY A 31 2.86 2.38 6.01
C GLY A 31 1.80 3.48 6.00
N ARG A 32 0.99 3.54 4.95
CA ARG A 32 0.02 4.63 4.76
C ARG A 32 -0.96 4.77 5.93
N ARG A 33 -1.66 5.88 5.97
CA ARG A 33 -2.72 6.12 6.97
C ARG A 33 -3.88 5.14 6.76
N ARG A 34 -4.61 4.80 7.85
CA ARG A 34 -5.85 4.01 7.87
C ARG A 34 -5.71 2.50 7.61
N ILE A 35 -4.49 1.97 7.62
CA ILE A 35 -4.21 0.53 7.45
C ILE A 35 -4.13 -0.25 8.77
N GLY A 36 -4.38 0.40 9.92
CA GLY A 36 -4.49 -0.29 11.21
C GLY A 36 -3.19 -0.46 12.01
N LYS A 37 -2.13 0.35 11.78
CA LYS A 37 -0.85 0.25 12.53
C LYS A 37 -1.05 0.32 14.05
N THR A 38 -1.65 1.41 14.52
CA THR A 38 -1.96 1.64 15.94
C THR A 38 -2.85 0.54 16.50
N TYR A 39 -3.87 0.13 15.74
CA TYR A 39 -4.79 -0.93 16.11
C TYR A 39 -4.04 -2.26 16.34
N LEU A 40 -3.18 -2.65 15.41
CA LEU A 40 -2.38 -3.88 15.51
C LEU A 40 -1.55 -3.91 16.80
N VAL A 41 -0.80 -2.84 17.08
CA VAL A 41 0.06 -2.78 18.27
C VAL A 41 -0.76 -2.76 19.56
N LYS A 42 -1.85 -2.00 19.62
CA LYS A 42 -2.73 -1.93 20.79
C LYS A 42 -3.46 -3.24 21.08
N GLN A 43 -3.92 -3.94 20.03
CA GLN A 43 -4.59 -5.23 20.21
C GLN A 43 -3.63 -6.33 20.69
N LEU A 44 -2.38 -6.31 20.22
CA LEU A 44 -1.38 -7.29 20.63
C LEU A 44 -0.82 -7.02 22.04
N LEU A 45 -0.58 -5.75 22.38
CA LEU A 45 0.30 -5.38 23.48
C LEU A 45 -0.27 -4.29 24.41
N GLY A 46 -1.47 -3.77 24.15
CA GLY A 46 -1.98 -2.57 24.84
C GLY A 46 -2.03 -2.66 26.36
N GLU A 47 -2.36 -3.82 26.89
CA GLU A 47 -2.40 -4.07 28.34
C GLU A 47 -1.00 -4.20 28.99
N LYS A 48 0.05 -4.35 28.16
CA LYS A 48 1.44 -4.59 28.61
C LYS A 48 2.31 -3.34 28.50
N PHE A 49 1.80 -2.20 28.01
CA PHE A 49 2.63 -0.99 27.85
C PHE A 49 3.14 -0.50 29.20
N SER A 50 4.45 -0.32 29.26
CA SER A 50 5.12 0.39 30.37
C SER A 50 5.13 1.90 30.12
N PHE A 51 5.02 2.32 28.86
CA PHE A 51 4.81 3.71 28.48
C PHE A 51 4.19 3.78 27.08
N TYR A 52 3.20 4.64 26.89
CA TYR A 52 2.58 4.92 25.61
C TYR A 52 2.36 6.43 25.43
N MET A 53 2.67 6.94 24.25
CA MET A 53 2.25 8.25 23.79
C MET A 53 2.04 8.28 22.29
N THR A 54 1.31 9.28 21.79
CA THR A 54 1.11 9.52 20.36
C THR A 54 1.55 10.93 19.96
N GLY A 55 2.19 11.05 18.81
CA GLY A 55 2.43 12.34 18.18
C GLY A 55 1.14 12.96 17.65
N VAL A 56 0.99 14.26 17.78
CA VAL A 56 -0.21 15.00 17.34
C VAL A 56 0.15 15.92 16.17
N TYR A 57 -0.65 15.85 15.11
CA TYR A 57 -0.48 16.68 13.92
C TYR A 57 -0.56 18.18 14.25
N GLN A 58 0.37 18.97 13.72
CA GLN A 58 0.46 20.43 13.91
C GLN A 58 0.60 20.91 15.37
N CYS A 59 0.95 20.00 16.28
CA CYS A 59 1.23 20.37 17.66
C CYS A 59 2.62 20.99 17.81
N SER A 60 2.76 22.01 18.65
CA SER A 60 4.07 22.61 18.93
C SER A 60 4.92 21.69 19.81
N LYS A 61 6.27 21.88 19.78
CA LYS A 61 7.17 21.17 20.67
C LYS A 61 6.75 21.28 22.14
N ASN A 62 6.34 22.47 22.57
CA ASN A 62 5.99 22.72 23.98
C ASN A 62 4.71 21.98 24.41
N GLU A 63 3.70 21.92 23.54
CA GLU A 63 2.48 21.15 23.79
C GLU A 63 2.79 19.66 23.85
N MET A 64 3.62 19.16 22.94
CA MET A 64 4.02 17.74 22.94
C MET A 64 4.84 17.38 24.19
N LEU A 65 5.71 18.25 24.68
CA LEU A 65 6.44 18.03 25.93
C LEU A 65 5.55 18.08 27.18
N ALA A 66 4.48 18.90 27.15
CA ALA A 66 3.47 18.89 28.21
C ALA A 66 2.70 17.55 28.21
N TYR A 67 2.23 17.12 27.05
CA TYR A 67 1.54 15.84 26.88
C TYR A 67 2.44 14.65 27.28
N PHE A 68 3.73 14.67 26.92
CA PHE A 68 4.70 13.68 27.38
C PHE A 68 4.74 13.59 28.91
N SER A 69 4.83 14.75 29.60
CA SER A 69 4.85 14.82 31.07
C SER A 69 3.58 14.25 31.71
N GLU A 70 2.42 14.51 31.10
CA GLU A 70 1.13 13.95 31.54
C GLU A 70 1.11 12.42 31.38
N GLN A 71 1.54 11.92 30.22
CA GLN A 71 1.62 10.48 29.99
C GLN A 71 2.61 9.80 30.95
N LEU A 72 3.78 10.40 31.18
CA LEU A 72 4.76 9.85 32.10
C LEU A 72 4.23 9.85 33.54
N ALA A 73 3.47 10.88 33.95
CA ALA A 73 2.82 10.90 35.25
C ALA A 73 1.77 9.78 35.40
N LEU A 74 0.99 9.51 34.33
CA LEU A 74 0.00 8.43 34.32
C LEU A 74 0.65 7.05 34.54
N TYR A 75 1.73 6.74 33.81
CA TYR A 75 2.40 5.45 33.89
C TYR A 75 3.27 5.28 35.15
N SER A 76 3.91 6.36 35.63
CA SER A 76 4.73 6.31 36.84
C SER A 76 3.94 6.44 38.15
N GLY A 77 2.68 6.84 38.11
CA GLY A 77 1.86 7.15 39.28
C GLY A 77 2.33 8.37 40.08
N LYS A 78 3.28 9.15 39.54
CA LYS A 78 3.91 10.30 40.20
C LYS A 78 3.84 11.54 39.33
N LYS A 79 3.59 12.71 39.94
CA LYS A 79 3.65 13.98 39.21
C LYS A 79 5.05 14.18 38.64
N GLN A 80 5.11 14.50 37.35
CA GLN A 80 6.37 14.71 36.63
C GLN A 80 6.56 16.19 36.32
N PRO A 81 7.79 16.74 36.46
CA PRO A 81 8.06 18.10 36.02
C PRO A 81 7.98 18.18 34.48
N ARG A 82 7.45 19.28 33.96
CA ARG A 82 7.38 19.50 32.51
C ARG A 82 8.80 19.71 31.95
N PRO A 83 9.26 18.84 31.03
CA PRO A 83 10.56 18.99 30.41
C PRO A 83 10.56 20.17 29.42
N LYS A 84 11.71 20.82 29.24
CA LYS A 84 11.91 21.93 28.29
C LYS A 84 12.44 21.46 26.94
N THR A 85 13.02 20.28 26.91
CA THR A 85 13.64 19.67 25.74
C THR A 85 13.33 18.18 25.67
N TRP A 86 13.46 17.61 24.48
CA TRP A 86 13.34 16.15 24.31
C TRP A 86 14.46 15.39 25.04
N PHE A 87 15.63 16.00 25.24
CA PHE A 87 16.71 15.40 26.05
C PHE A 87 16.27 15.22 27.50
N GLU A 88 15.64 16.24 28.09
CA GLU A 88 15.07 16.16 29.44
C GLU A 88 13.92 15.14 29.51
N ALA A 89 13.03 15.13 28.51
CA ALA A 89 11.94 14.20 28.42
C ALA A 89 12.43 12.72 28.40
N PHE A 90 13.38 12.41 27.55
CA PHE A 90 13.95 11.06 27.50
C PHE A 90 14.78 10.72 28.75
N SER A 91 15.41 11.70 29.41
CA SER A 91 16.07 11.48 30.70
C SER A 91 15.07 11.10 31.81
N GLN A 92 13.91 11.78 31.86
CA GLN A 92 12.82 11.43 32.78
C GLN A 92 12.23 10.04 32.46
N LEU A 93 12.02 9.73 31.19
CA LEU A 93 11.55 8.40 30.77
C LEU A 93 12.54 7.31 31.19
N ARG A 94 13.85 7.52 30.95
CA ARG A 94 14.90 6.61 31.40
C ARG A 94 14.85 6.39 32.91
N ALA A 95 14.76 7.46 33.71
CA ALA A 95 14.68 7.38 35.16
C ALA A 95 13.50 6.52 35.63
N TYR A 96 12.32 6.72 35.02
CA TYR A 96 11.14 5.90 35.30
C TYR A 96 11.33 4.43 34.89
N LEU A 97 11.77 4.18 33.66
CA LEU A 97 11.93 2.82 33.15
C LEU A 97 13.00 2.04 33.93
N SER A 98 14.03 2.73 34.42
CA SER A 98 15.07 2.12 35.26
C SER A 98 14.49 1.54 36.57
N THR A 99 13.41 2.10 37.10
CA THR A 99 12.73 1.53 38.28
C THR A 99 11.99 0.22 37.97
N LEU A 100 11.71 -0.06 36.69
CA LEU A 100 10.99 -1.25 36.27
C LEU A 100 11.92 -2.41 35.85
N LEU A 101 13.23 -2.17 35.68
CA LEU A 101 14.15 -3.17 35.12
C LEU A 101 14.28 -4.45 35.98
N GLU A 102 14.18 -4.30 37.30
CA GLU A 102 14.26 -5.43 38.23
C GLU A 102 12.89 -6.11 38.45
N GLU A 103 11.79 -5.41 38.19
CA GLU A 103 10.42 -5.87 38.47
C GLU A 103 9.76 -6.54 37.28
N LYS A 104 10.15 -6.17 36.06
CA LYS A 104 9.48 -6.62 34.83
C LYS A 104 10.41 -7.37 33.89
N GLU A 105 9.97 -8.53 33.45
CA GLU A 105 10.64 -9.30 32.39
C GLU A 105 10.65 -8.56 31.05
N GLN A 106 9.62 -7.75 30.78
CA GLN A 106 9.48 -6.97 29.55
C GLN A 106 9.01 -5.56 29.86
N ILE A 107 9.71 -4.58 29.28
CA ILE A 107 9.38 -3.15 29.34
C ILE A 107 9.00 -2.71 27.93
N ILE A 108 7.71 -2.60 27.67
CA ILE A 108 7.18 -2.25 26.34
C ILE A 108 6.89 -0.76 26.27
N ILE A 109 7.60 -0.07 25.40
CA ILE A 109 7.41 1.35 25.11
C ILE A 109 6.80 1.48 23.75
N PHE A 110 5.67 2.17 23.62
CA PHE A 110 5.05 2.45 22.35
C PHE A 110 4.91 3.95 22.09
N VAL A 111 5.53 4.42 20.99
CA VAL A 111 5.39 5.80 20.50
C VAL A 111 4.72 5.77 19.15
N ASP A 112 3.45 6.16 19.14
CA ASP A 112 2.65 6.19 17.92
C ASP A 112 2.82 7.54 17.21
N GLU A 113 2.63 7.55 15.89
CA GLU A 113 2.79 8.72 15.00
C GLU A 113 4.07 9.52 15.30
N LEU A 114 5.19 8.80 15.43
CA LEU A 114 6.53 9.33 15.76
C LEU A 114 6.92 10.54 14.88
N PRO A 115 6.63 10.61 13.58
CA PRO A 115 7.02 11.75 12.74
C PRO A 115 6.51 13.10 13.22
N TRP A 116 5.37 13.15 13.94
CA TRP A 116 4.80 14.41 14.44
C TRP A 116 5.55 15.00 15.65
N LEU A 117 6.40 14.21 16.30
CA LEU A 117 7.27 14.66 17.38
C LEU A 117 8.50 15.41 16.87
N ASP A 118 8.93 15.15 15.64
CA ASP A 118 10.10 15.77 15.01
C ASP A 118 9.74 17.13 14.39
N THR A 119 9.37 18.09 15.24
CA THR A 119 9.09 19.46 14.81
C THR A 119 10.39 20.22 14.49
N PRO A 120 10.36 21.27 13.64
CA PRO A 120 11.55 22.05 13.30
C PRO A 120 12.31 22.53 14.53
N LYS A 121 13.63 22.33 14.57
CA LYS A 121 14.53 22.73 15.66
C LYS A 121 14.25 22.07 17.01
N SER A 122 13.44 21.00 17.08
CA SER A 122 13.13 20.30 18.33
C SER A 122 14.27 19.44 18.84
N ASN A 123 15.22 19.04 17.99
CA ASN A 123 16.26 18.05 18.25
C ASN A 123 15.71 16.68 18.68
N PHE A 124 14.47 16.33 18.31
CA PHE A 124 13.81 15.09 18.72
C PHE A 124 14.62 13.85 18.33
N ILE A 125 15.04 13.74 17.06
CA ILE A 125 15.82 12.59 16.57
C ILE A 125 17.14 12.43 17.34
N ARG A 126 17.84 13.54 17.65
CA ARG A 126 19.09 13.47 18.42
C ARG A 126 18.87 13.02 19.86
N ALA A 127 17.78 13.46 20.47
CA ALA A 127 17.41 13.04 21.83
C ALA A 127 16.99 11.55 21.85
N LEU A 128 16.25 11.09 20.85
CA LEU A 128 15.89 9.68 20.67
C LEU A 128 17.14 8.79 20.44
N ASP A 129 18.08 9.28 19.63
CA ASP A 129 19.35 8.62 19.35
C ASP A 129 20.16 8.43 20.65
N LEU A 130 20.29 9.49 21.45
CA LEU A 130 20.97 9.43 22.75
C LEU A 130 20.26 8.47 23.72
N PHE A 131 18.94 8.50 23.78
CA PHE A 131 18.16 7.61 24.62
C PHE A 131 18.39 6.14 24.24
N TRP A 132 18.32 5.83 22.95
CA TRP A 132 18.49 4.46 22.48
C TRP A 132 19.94 3.99 22.61
N ASN A 133 20.90 4.69 21.98
CA ASN A 133 22.30 4.27 21.95
C ASN A 133 23.03 4.46 23.27
N GLY A 134 22.64 5.43 24.08
CA GLY A 134 23.28 5.71 25.34
C GLY A 134 22.74 4.91 26.53
N TRP A 135 21.64 4.16 26.33
CA TRP A 135 21.07 3.41 27.45
C TRP A 135 20.15 2.26 27.01
N ALA A 136 19.10 2.49 26.23
CA ALA A 136 18.04 1.49 26.00
C ALA A 136 18.56 0.24 25.28
N SER A 137 19.54 0.41 24.39
CA SER A 137 20.17 -0.69 23.64
C SER A 137 20.96 -1.67 24.51
N ASP A 138 21.27 -1.32 25.75
CA ASP A 138 21.99 -2.19 26.70
C ASP A 138 21.03 -2.92 27.66
N GLN A 139 19.73 -2.68 27.56
CA GLN A 139 18.71 -3.25 28.44
C GLN A 139 17.95 -4.36 27.72
N PRO A 140 18.18 -5.65 27.99
CA PRO A 140 17.56 -6.77 27.27
C PRO A 140 16.03 -6.80 27.38
N ASN A 141 15.49 -6.22 28.47
CA ASN A 141 14.05 -6.17 28.74
C ASN A 141 13.31 -5.15 27.89
N ILE A 142 14.01 -4.19 27.27
CA ILE A 142 13.36 -3.08 26.55
C ILE A 142 12.92 -3.49 25.16
N LYS A 143 11.63 -3.26 24.88
CA LYS A 143 10.97 -3.40 23.58
C LYS A 143 10.40 -2.03 23.17
N PHE A 144 11.13 -1.31 22.34
CA PHE A 144 10.76 0.02 21.90
C PHE A 144 10.08 -0.05 20.53
N ILE A 145 8.79 0.23 20.49
CA ILE A 145 7.95 0.16 19.30
C ILE A 145 7.58 1.57 18.87
N VAL A 146 7.76 1.87 17.59
CA VAL A 146 7.36 3.15 17.01
C VAL A 146 6.49 2.91 15.79
N CYS A 147 5.47 3.75 15.60
CA CYS A 147 4.65 3.79 14.40
C CYS A 147 4.72 5.15 13.71
N GLY A 148 4.49 5.16 12.39
CA GLY A 148 4.34 6.38 11.63
C GLY A 148 3.63 6.19 10.31
N SER A 149 2.73 7.12 9.98
CA SER A 149 2.02 7.18 8.70
C SER A 149 2.77 7.99 7.64
N ALA A 150 3.65 8.91 8.03
CA ALA A 150 4.56 9.61 7.14
C ALA A 150 5.71 8.68 6.71
N THR A 151 5.41 7.78 5.77
CA THR A 151 6.29 6.67 5.37
C THR A 151 7.67 7.15 4.95
N THR A 152 7.76 8.23 4.20
CA THR A 152 9.04 8.80 3.76
C THR A 152 9.87 9.35 4.91
N TRP A 153 9.24 9.98 5.92
CA TRP A 153 9.96 10.40 7.11
C TRP A 153 10.53 9.17 7.84
N MET A 154 9.73 8.12 7.99
CA MET A 154 10.17 6.86 8.61
C MET A 154 11.34 6.25 7.85
N THR A 155 11.25 6.14 6.53
CA THR A 155 12.31 5.53 5.70
C THR A 155 13.56 6.39 5.61
N ASN A 156 13.46 7.71 5.50
CA ASN A 156 14.60 8.57 5.26
C ASN A 156 15.28 9.05 6.54
N LYS A 157 14.52 9.33 7.60
CA LYS A 157 15.08 9.86 8.85
C LYS A 157 15.31 8.80 9.92
N LEU A 158 14.40 7.85 10.07
CA LEU A 158 14.54 6.80 11.08
C LEU A 158 15.34 5.60 10.56
N LEU A 159 15.04 5.15 9.33
CA LEU A 159 15.61 3.94 8.73
C LEU A 159 16.73 4.21 7.73
N GLY A 160 16.95 5.47 7.33
CA GLY A 160 17.87 5.88 6.28
C GLY A 160 19.35 5.88 6.69
N ASP A 161 20.24 5.97 5.67
CA ASP A 161 21.68 5.74 5.80
C ASP A 161 22.49 6.89 6.43
N LYS A 162 21.87 7.95 6.96
CA LYS A 162 22.57 9.17 7.39
C LYS A 162 22.17 9.68 8.77
N GLY A 163 21.98 8.82 9.75
CA GLY A 163 21.64 9.28 11.09
C GLY A 163 22.14 8.34 12.18
N GLY A 164 22.22 8.83 13.44
CA GLY A 164 22.67 8.03 14.58
C GLY A 164 21.79 6.80 14.87
N LEU A 165 20.57 6.79 14.35
CA LEU A 165 19.65 5.65 14.42
C LEU A 165 19.81 4.66 13.26
N HIS A 166 20.73 4.92 12.33
CA HIS A 166 21.03 3.99 11.24
C HIS A 166 21.45 2.63 11.78
N ASN A 167 20.86 1.54 11.26
CA ASN A 167 21.07 0.16 11.71
C ASN A 167 20.74 -0.11 13.21
N ARG A 168 20.05 0.82 13.90
CA ARG A 168 19.60 0.62 15.29
C ARG A 168 18.20 0.04 15.38
N VAL A 169 17.39 0.26 14.36
CA VAL A 169 16.08 -0.40 14.25
C VAL A 169 16.29 -1.87 13.95
N THR A 170 15.98 -2.72 14.93
CA THR A 170 16.20 -4.18 14.86
C THR A 170 15.17 -4.87 13.97
N ARG A 171 13.95 -4.30 13.88
CA ARG A 171 12.88 -4.83 13.04
C ARG A 171 12.13 -3.71 12.33
N LYS A 172 12.05 -3.84 11.00
CA LYS A 172 11.29 -2.94 10.12
C LYS A 172 10.07 -3.69 9.62
N ILE A 173 8.87 -3.18 9.91
CA ILE A 173 7.60 -3.80 9.48
C ILE A 173 6.84 -2.79 8.64
N TYR A 174 6.77 -3.06 7.34
CA TYR A 174 5.91 -2.33 6.44
C TYR A 174 4.51 -2.95 6.46
N LEU A 175 3.52 -2.16 6.89
CA LEU A 175 2.12 -2.58 6.91
C LEU A 175 1.43 -2.09 5.64
N ALA A 176 1.14 -3.00 4.72
CA ALA A 176 0.42 -2.72 3.48
C ALA A 176 -1.12 -2.71 3.72
N PRO A 177 -1.94 -2.20 2.80
CA PRO A 177 -3.36 -2.52 2.77
C PRO A 177 -3.60 -4.04 2.77
N PHE A 178 -4.78 -4.49 3.17
CA PHE A 178 -5.16 -5.89 3.07
C PHE A 178 -5.08 -6.37 1.62
N ASP A 179 -4.68 -7.61 1.41
CA ASP A 179 -4.91 -8.30 0.13
C ASP A 179 -6.35 -8.85 0.05
N LEU A 180 -6.68 -9.56 -1.04
CA LEU A 180 -8.02 -10.13 -1.22
C LEU A 180 -8.37 -11.16 -0.15
N ASN A 181 -7.41 -11.98 0.28
CA ASN A 181 -7.64 -12.96 1.34
C ASN A 181 -7.95 -12.27 2.68
N GLU A 182 -7.11 -11.31 3.08
CA GLU A 182 -7.32 -10.55 4.31
C GLU A 182 -8.63 -9.75 4.26
N THR A 183 -9.00 -9.20 3.09
CA THR A 183 -10.26 -8.50 2.86
C THR A 183 -11.45 -9.45 3.03
N GLU A 184 -11.41 -10.66 2.44
CA GLU A 184 -12.44 -11.69 2.61
C GLU A 184 -12.62 -12.05 4.10
N LEU A 185 -11.53 -12.35 4.80
CA LEU A 185 -11.54 -12.66 6.23
C LEU A 185 -12.10 -11.51 7.08
N PHE A 186 -11.73 -10.26 6.75
CA PHE A 186 -12.22 -9.09 7.46
C PHE A 186 -13.73 -8.89 7.28
N LEU A 187 -14.24 -8.99 6.06
CA LEU A 187 -15.68 -8.87 5.77
C LEU A 187 -16.46 -10.00 6.44
N GLN A 188 -15.98 -11.24 6.36
CA GLN A 188 -16.60 -12.39 7.05
C GLN A 188 -16.66 -12.19 8.57
N SER A 189 -15.61 -11.63 9.19
CA SER A 189 -15.59 -11.34 10.63
C SER A 189 -16.66 -10.33 11.07
N LYS A 190 -17.11 -9.48 10.12
CA LYS A 190 -18.22 -8.54 10.32
C LYS A 190 -19.60 -9.14 10.00
N GLY A 191 -19.66 -10.42 9.60
CA GLY A 191 -20.89 -11.09 9.19
C GLY A 191 -21.35 -10.71 7.77
N ILE A 192 -20.46 -10.22 6.93
CA ILE A 192 -20.71 -9.89 5.53
C ILE A 192 -20.36 -11.13 4.69
N VAL A 193 -21.37 -11.71 4.02
CA VAL A 193 -21.23 -12.92 3.22
C VAL A 193 -21.44 -12.55 1.74
N TRP A 194 -20.39 -12.03 1.13
CA TRP A 194 -20.36 -11.70 -0.29
C TRP A 194 -19.64 -12.77 -1.11
N THR A 195 -20.00 -12.89 -2.38
CA THR A 195 -19.23 -13.70 -3.33
C THR A 195 -17.85 -13.09 -3.57
N ARG A 196 -16.86 -13.88 -3.98
CA ARG A 196 -15.52 -13.38 -4.31
C ARG A 196 -15.52 -12.34 -5.42
N HIS A 197 -16.47 -12.39 -6.35
CA HIS A 197 -16.69 -11.32 -7.34
C HIS A 197 -17.05 -9.98 -6.65
N GLN A 198 -18.00 -10.01 -5.71
CA GLN A 198 -18.39 -8.80 -4.97
C GLN A 198 -17.25 -8.30 -4.08
N ILE A 199 -16.47 -9.19 -3.45
CA ILE A 199 -15.29 -8.82 -2.66
C ILE A 199 -14.22 -8.21 -3.57
N ALA A 200 -13.96 -8.75 -4.74
CA ALA A 200 -13.04 -8.18 -5.70
C ALA A 200 -13.48 -6.79 -6.20
N GLU A 201 -14.78 -6.61 -6.45
CA GLU A 201 -15.35 -5.31 -6.82
C GLU A 201 -15.20 -4.30 -5.67
N CYS A 202 -15.53 -4.68 -4.43
CA CYS A 202 -15.29 -3.88 -3.24
C CYS A 202 -13.80 -3.49 -3.12
N TYR A 203 -12.91 -4.45 -3.35
CA TYR A 203 -11.46 -4.21 -3.33
C TYR A 203 -11.02 -3.24 -4.44
N MET A 204 -11.56 -3.35 -5.64
CA MET A 204 -11.29 -2.43 -6.75
C MET A 204 -11.73 -0.98 -6.43
N ILE A 205 -12.69 -0.80 -5.52
CA ILE A 205 -13.19 0.51 -5.07
C ILE A 205 -12.40 1.03 -3.86
N MET A 206 -12.21 0.20 -2.83
CA MET A 206 -11.69 0.60 -1.51
C MET A 206 -10.20 0.26 -1.28
N GLY A 207 -9.58 -0.54 -2.15
CA GLY A 207 -8.15 -0.84 -2.12
C GLY A 207 -7.67 -1.64 -0.92
N GLY A 208 -8.53 -2.45 -0.29
CA GLY A 208 -8.16 -3.25 0.89
C GLY A 208 -7.81 -2.43 2.12
N THR A 209 -8.28 -1.19 2.22
CA THR A 209 -8.02 -0.31 3.36
C THR A 209 -8.95 -0.66 4.54
N PRO A 210 -8.44 -1.17 5.67
CA PRO A 210 -9.28 -1.66 6.77
C PRO A 210 -10.27 -0.62 7.30
N PHE A 211 -9.88 0.64 7.32
CA PHE A 211 -10.74 1.73 7.77
C PHE A 211 -11.98 1.91 6.88
N TYR A 212 -11.81 1.83 5.56
CA TYR A 212 -12.92 1.93 4.61
C TYR A 212 -13.81 0.68 4.67
N LEU A 213 -13.20 -0.50 4.70
CA LEU A 213 -13.92 -1.77 4.84
C LEU A 213 -14.74 -1.83 6.14
N ASN A 214 -14.28 -1.15 7.20
CA ASN A 214 -15.00 -1.10 8.47
C ASN A 214 -16.30 -0.30 8.41
N MET A 215 -16.47 0.57 7.43
CA MET A 215 -17.69 1.37 7.21
C MET A 215 -18.81 0.61 6.52
N ILE A 216 -18.50 -0.57 5.94
CA ILE A 216 -19.50 -1.40 5.25
C ILE A 216 -20.51 -1.93 6.24
N ASP A 217 -21.79 -1.73 5.94
CA ASP A 217 -22.92 -2.25 6.69
C ASP A 217 -23.43 -3.56 6.05
N LYS A 218 -23.47 -4.62 6.86
CA LYS A 218 -23.92 -5.96 6.44
C LYS A 218 -25.40 -6.05 6.04
N GLN A 219 -26.20 -5.05 6.39
CA GLN A 219 -27.64 -5.01 6.07
C GLN A 219 -27.88 -4.69 4.58
N TYR A 220 -26.91 -4.08 3.92
CA TYR A 220 -27.02 -3.58 2.57
C TYR A 220 -26.14 -4.39 1.59
N SER A 221 -26.56 -4.41 0.33
CA SER A 221 -25.76 -4.95 -0.77
C SER A 221 -24.50 -4.13 -1.00
N LEU A 222 -23.53 -4.67 -1.75
CA LEU A 222 -22.35 -3.92 -2.14
C LEU A 222 -22.69 -2.58 -2.85
N PRO A 223 -23.55 -2.57 -3.89
CA PRO A 223 -23.90 -1.30 -4.55
C PRO A 223 -24.52 -0.27 -3.60
N GLN A 224 -25.42 -0.68 -2.72
CA GLN A 224 -26.03 0.22 -1.74
C GLN A 224 -24.99 0.80 -0.75
N ASN A 225 -24.04 -0.02 -0.28
CA ASN A 225 -22.94 0.47 0.55
C ASN A 225 -22.08 1.50 -0.20
N ILE A 226 -21.81 1.26 -1.49
CA ILE A 226 -21.02 2.21 -2.29
C ILE A 226 -21.79 3.52 -2.49
N ASP A 227 -23.10 3.46 -2.78
CA ASP A 227 -23.93 4.66 -2.90
C ASP A 227 -23.90 5.47 -1.60
N MET A 228 -24.15 4.84 -0.46
CA MET A 228 -24.15 5.51 0.85
C MET A 228 -22.80 6.11 1.22
N LEU A 229 -21.70 5.42 0.95
CA LEU A 229 -20.36 5.84 1.39
C LEU A 229 -19.71 6.89 0.46
N PHE A 230 -20.13 6.97 -0.81
CA PHE A 230 -19.47 7.81 -1.80
C PHE A 230 -20.39 8.86 -2.46
N PHE A 231 -21.69 8.58 -2.62
CA PHE A 231 -22.58 9.37 -3.47
C PHE A 231 -23.74 10.03 -2.71
N ALA A 232 -24.15 9.50 -1.54
CA ALA A 232 -25.18 10.12 -0.73
C ALA A 232 -24.74 11.51 -0.22
N GLU A 233 -25.70 12.36 0.11
CA GLU A 233 -25.40 13.66 0.72
C GLU A 233 -24.60 13.47 2.02
N GLY A 234 -23.45 14.12 2.13
CA GLY A 234 -22.57 14.01 3.30
C GLY A 234 -21.79 12.68 3.42
N ALA A 235 -21.74 11.88 2.36
CA ALA A 235 -21.06 10.59 2.36
C ALA A 235 -19.60 10.68 2.87
N GLU A 236 -19.21 9.79 3.80
CA GLU A 236 -17.94 9.85 4.53
C GLU A 236 -16.71 9.77 3.62
N LEU A 237 -16.80 9.05 2.52
CA LEU A 237 -15.67 8.86 1.59
C LEU A 237 -15.67 9.86 0.42
N SER A 238 -16.68 10.71 0.31
CA SER A 238 -16.77 11.74 -0.74
C SER A 238 -15.65 12.79 -0.65
N ASN A 239 -15.20 13.15 0.55
CA ASN A 239 -14.15 14.14 0.80
C ASN A 239 -12.83 13.52 1.30
N GLU A 240 -12.79 12.20 1.48
CA GLU A 240 -11.65 11.50 2.07
C GLU A 240 -10.34 11.72 1.29
N TYR A 241 -10.40 11.80 -0.03
CA TYR A 241 -9.24 12.05 -0.89
C TYR A 241 -8.48 13.32 -0.48
N GLU A 242 -9.20 14.41 -0.26
CA GLU A 242 -8.62 15.67 0.17
C GLU A 242 -7.97 15.56 1.56
N PHE A 243 -8.66 14.95 2.51
CA PHE A 243 -8.15 14.76 3.87
C PHE A 243 -6.94 13.84 3.90
N LEU A 244 -6.94 12.76 3.11
CA LEU A 244 -5.86 11.81 3.03
C LEU A 244 -4.56 12.50 2.57
N PHE A 245 -4.60 13.25 1.46
CA PHE A 245 -3.44 13.93 0.93
C PHE A 245 -2.93 15.05 1.85
N ARG A 246 -3.83 15.84 2.45
CA ARG A 246 -3.45 16.88 3.44
C ARG A 246 -2.77 16.30 4.67
N SER A 247 -3.18 15.13 5.10
CA SER A 247 -2.63 14.49 6.29
C SER A 247 -1.28 13.80 6.07
N LEU A 248 -0.94 13.46 4.82
CA LEU A 248 0.29 12.76 4.48
C LEU A 248 1.39 13.69 3.97
N PHE A 249 1.03 14.77 3.27
CA PHE A 249 1.98 15.58 2.52
C PHE A 249 1.86 17.07 2.85
N LYS A 250 3.00 17.73 3.14
CA LYS A 250 3.05 19.17 3.42
C LYS A 250 2.56 20.03 2.24
N ASP A 251 3.01 19.70 1.03
CA ASP A 251 2.57 20.31 -0.23
C ASP A 251 1.57 19.40 -0.94
N SER A 252 0.42 19.16 -0.29
CA SER A 252 -0.59 18.24 -0.80
C SER A 252 -1.10 18.59 -2.21
N ILE A 253 -0.99 19.85 -2.64
CA ILE A 253 -1.43 20.33 -3.96
C ILE A 253 -0.56 19.71 -5.06
N LEU A 254 0.77 19.72 -4.90
CA LEU A 254 1.68 19.10 -5.89
C LEU A 254 1.41 17.61 -6.03
N TYR A 255 1.29 16.90 -4.92
CA TYR A 255 1.05 15.46 -4.92
C TYR A 255 -0.27 15.09 -5.58
N ARG A 256 -1.35 15.83 -5.31
CA ARG A 256 -2.64 15.63 -5.99
C ARG A 256 -2.54 15.88 -7.48
N ARG A 257 -1.90 16.99 -7.92
CA ARG A 257 -1.69 17.27 -9.35
C ARG A 257 -0.95 16.16 -10.08
N ILE A 258 0.06 15.56 -9.44
CA ILE A 258 0.80 14.40 -9.99
C ILE A 258 -0.15 13.21 -10.16
N VAL A 259 -0.86 12.84 -9.10
CA VAL A 259 -1.78 11.68 -9.09
C VAL A 259 -2.91 11.86 -10.09
N GLU A 260 -3.52 13.03 -10.16
CA GLU A 260 -4.57 13.39 -11.12
C GLU A 260 -4.10 13.34 -12.58
N LEU A 261 -2.84 13.74 -12.81
CA LEU A 261 -2.24 13.63 -14.13
C LEU A 261 -2.00 12.17 -14.51
N LEU A 262 -1.47 11.36 -13.58
CA LEU A 262 -1.22 9.94 -13.79
C LEU A 262 -2.51 9.15 -13.99
N ALA A 263 -3.60 9.52 -13.32
CA ALA A 263 -4.92 8.90 -13.51
C ALA A 263 -5.45 8.97 -14.94
N LYS A 264 -5.06 10.01 -15.69
CA LYS A 264 -5.44 10.17 -17.11
C LYS A 264 -4.71 9.24 -18.07
N LYS A 265 -3.68 8.52 -17.61
CA LYS A 265 -2.81 7.67 -18.42
C LYS A 265 -2.70 6.28 -17.83
N LYS A 266 -3.48 5.33 -18.33
CA LYS A 266 -3.51 3.94 -17.85
C LYS A 266 -2.12 3.30 -17.79
N VAL A 267 -1.27 3.56 -18.77
CA VAL A 267 0.11 3.05 -18.84
C VAL A 267 1.06 3.78 -17.90
N GLY A 268 0.63 4.93 -17.35
CA GLY A 268 1.51 5.81 -16.58
C GLY A 268 2.29 6.79 -17.48
N MET A 269 3.22 7.50 -16.87
CA MET A 269 4.03 8.53 -17.55
C MET A 269 5.48 8.45 -17.07
N THR A 270 6.41 8.92 -17.92
CA THR A 270 7.80 9.15 -17.50
C THR A 270 7.88 10.37 -16.58
N ARG A 271 8.95 10.45 -15.80
CA ARG A 271 9.22 11.63 -14.97
C ARG A 271 9.27 12.93 -15.80
N GLU A 272 9.88 12.86 -16.97
CA GLU A 272 10.01 14.00 -17.88
C GLU A 272 8.64 14.46 -18.42
N ASP A 273 7.78 13.52 -18.80
CA ASP A 273 6.43 13.83 -19.27
C ASP A 273 5.60 14.49 -18.17
N VAL A 274 5.69 14.01 -16.91
CA VAL A 274 5.02 14.62 -15.77
C VAL A 274 5.56 16.03 -15.50
N MET A 275 6.88 16.21 -15.56
CA MET A 275 7.52 17.52 -15.35
C MET A 275 7.06 18.53 -16.39
N LYS A 276 7.02 18.14 -17.67
CA LYS A 276 6.52 18.97 -18.77
C LYS A 276 5.04 19.32 -18.60
N ALA A 277 4.20 18.33 -18.32
CA ALA A 277 2.76 18.52 -18.20
C ALA A 277 2.36 19.40 -16.98
N LEU A 278 3.15 19.38 -15.91
CA LEU A 278 2.92 20.21 -14.72
C LEU A 278 3.67 21.55 -14.76
N HIS A 279 4.43 21.85 -15.84
CA HIS A 279 5.25 23.06 -16.00
C HIS A 279 6.24 23.27 -14.82
N LEU A 280 6.90 22.22 -14.38
CA LEU A 280 7.85 22.28 -13.27
C LEU A 280 9.24 22.63 -13.78
N THR A 281 9.88 23.60 -13.13
CA THR A 281 11.21 24.12 -13.51
C THR A 281 12.37 23.34 -12.87
N SER A 282 12.11 22.60 -11.81
CA SER A 282 13.14 21.83 -11.07
C SER A 282 12.67 20.41 -10.77
N GLY A 283 13.60 19.46 -10.95
CA GLY A 283 13.30 18.05 -10.75
C GLY A 283 13.42 17.55 -9.30
N GLY A 284 13.99 18.32 -8.37
CA GLY A 284 14.22 17.90 -7.00
C GLY A 284 12.92 17.59 -6.25
N LYS A 285 12.01 18.57 -6.18
CA LYS A 285 10.69 18.40 -5.54
C LYS A 285 9.85 17.29 -6.19
N LEU A 286 9.93 17.14 -7.51
CA LEU A 286 9.21 16.08 -8.21
C LEU A 286 9.78 14.70 -7.85
N SER A 287 11.11 14.56 -7.72
CA SER A 287 11.72 13.30 -7.30
C SER A 287 11.34 12.92 -5.87
N GLU A 288 11.29 13.90 -4.97
CA GLU A 288 10.80 13.71 -3.60
C GLU A 288 9.34 13.25 -3.62
N ALA A 289 8.47 13.98 -4.34
CA ALA A 289 7.06 13.64 -4.43
C ALA A 289 6.81 12.24 -5.03
N PHE A 290 7.56 11.82 -6.03
CA PHE A 290 7.47 10.45 -6.54
C PHE A 290 7.90 9.40 -5.50
N ASN A 291 9.00 9.62 -4.80
CA ASN A 291 9.45 8.70 -3.76
C ASN A 291 8.42 8.57 -2.64
N ASP A 292 7.82 9.68 -2.23
CA ASP A 292 6.77 9.72 -1.22
C ASP A 292 5.52 8.95 -1.67
N LEU A 293 5.04 9.21 -2.88
CA LEU A 293 3.88 8.54 -3.46
C LEU A 293 4.11 7.03 -3.64
N ILE A 294 5.32 6.61 -4.01
CA ILE A 294 5.70 5.19 -4.08
C ILE A 294 5.71 4.58 -2.69
N SER A 295 6.34 5.26 -1.72
CA SER A 295 6.44 4.76 -0.35
C SER A 295 5.10 4.64 0.37
N CYS A 296 4.08 5.38 -0.12
CA CYS A 296 2.71 5.33 0.38
C CYS A 296 1.77 4.48 -0.50
N ASP A 297 2.28 3.70 -1.45
CA ASP A 297 1.53 2.84 -2.38
C ASP A 297 0.48 3.56 -3.25
N PHE A 298 0.61 4.88 -3.46
CA PHE A 298 -0.26 5.57 -4.41
C PHE A 298 0.10 5.26 -5.85
N ILE A 299 1.40 5.20 -6.13
CA ILE A 299 1.93 4.94 -7.46
C ILE A 299 2.98 3.84 -7.43
N ARG A 300 3.10 3.11 -8.53
CA ARG A 300 4.24 2.22 -8.74
C ARG A 300 5.23 2.83 -9.72
N LYS A 301 6.51 2.51 -9.53
CA LYS A 301 7.57 2.72 -10.49
C LYS A 301 7.87 1.38 -11.17
N TYR A 302 7.85 1.33 -12.48
CA TYR A 302 8.21 0.15 -13.22
C TYR A 302 9.06 0.47 -14.45
N SER A 303 9.77 -0.51 -14.95
CA SER A 303 10.54 -0.40 -16.19
C SER A 303 9.80 -1.07 -17.34
N SER A 304 9.84 -0.50 -18.53
CA SER A 304 9.42 -1.19 -19.73
C SER A 304 10.42 -2.29 -20.07
N PHE A 305 9.94 -3.45 -20.55
CA PHE A 305 10.80 -4.54 -20.96
C PHE A 305 11.81 -4.08 -22.03
N GLY A 306 13.08 -4.43 -21.86
CA GLY A 306 14.16 -4.04 -22.78
C GLY A 306 14.82 -2.68 -22.50
N ASN A 307 14.23 -1.82 -21.67
CA ASN A 307 14.82 -0.52 -21.31
C ASN A 307 15.66 -0.63 -20.03
N LYS A 308 16.97 -0.64 -20.19
CA LYS A 308 17.91 -0.80 -19.07
C LYS A 308 18.23 0.46 -18.26
N SER A 309 18.00 1.67 -18.76
CA SER A 309 18.51 2.89 -18.10
C SER A 309 17.69 4.17 -18.20
N ASN A 310 16.89 4.39 -19.23
CA ASN A 310 16.17 5.67 -19.40
C ASN A 310 14.67 5.45 -19.55
N GLY A 311 13.89 6.02 -18.65
CA GLY A 311 12.44 6.07 -18.81
C GLY A 311 11.65 5.17 -17.88
N ALA A 312 11.97 5.15 -16.58
CA ALA A 312 11.07 4.55 -15.61
C ALA A 312 9.68 5.19 -15.72
N MET A 313 8.67 4.34 -15.76
CA MET A 313 7.27 4.73 -15.81
C MET A 313 6.71 4.83 -14.39
N TYR A 314 5.86 5.81 -14.18
CA TYR A 314 5.12 6.02 -12.94
C TYR A 314 3.64 5.88 -13.24
N GLN A 315 2.96 5.00 -12.53
CA GLN A 315 1.55 4.67 -12.75
C GLN A 315 0.79 4.75 -11.43
N LEU A 316 -0.38 5.37 -11.46
CA LEU A 316 -1.30 5.34 -10.32
C LEU A 316 -1.85 3.93 -10.13
N THR A 317 -1.75 3.41 -8.92
CA THR A 317 -2.17 2.05 -8.55
C THR A 317 -3.14 2.00 -7.38
N ASP A 318 -3.26 3.09 -6.61
CA ASP A 318 -4.21 3.16 -5.50
C ASP A 318 -5.64 3.11 -6.00
N LEU A 319 -6.33 2.02 -5.69
CA LEU A 319 -7.66 1.73 -6.23
C LEU A 319 -8.71 2.71 -5.74
N TYR A 320 -8.67 3.10 -4.45
CA TYR A 320 -9.57 4.15 -3.93
C TYR A 320 -9.38 5.47 -4.70
N THR A 321 -8.15 5.89 -4.90
CA THR A 321 -7.87 7.14 -5.65
C THR A 321 -8.32 7.05 -7.10
N LEU A 322 -8.12 5.91 -7.77
CA LEU A 322 -8.61 5.67 -9.13
C LEU A 322 -10.13 5.77 -9.21
N PHE A 323 -10.83 5.16 -8.27
CA PHE A 323 -12.29 5.22 -8.18
C PHE A 323 -12.76 6.66 -7.95
N TYR A 324 -12.20 7.34 -6.95
CA TYR A 324 -12.54 8.72 -6.60
C TYR A 324 -12.37 9.68 -7.78
N LEU A 325 -11.22 9.63 -8.46
CA LEU A 325 -10.91 10.50 -9.59
C LEU A 325 -11.79 10.23 -10.81
N HIS A 326 -12.28 8.99 -10.95
CA HIS A 326 -13.14 8.62 -12.08
C HIS A 326 -14.61 8.97 -11.86
N TYR A 327 -15.14 8.77 -10.66
CA TYR A 327 -16.57 8.85 -10.37
C TYR A 327 -17.01 10.03 -9.54
N ILE A 328 -16.12 10.63 -8.73
CA ILE A 328 -16.51 11.63 -7.73
C ILE A 328 -15.96 13.00 -8.08
N LYS A 329 -14.65 13.10 -8.33
CA LYS A 329 -14.00 14.39 -8.54
C LYS A 329 -14.57 15.16 -9.73
N GLY A 330 -14.97 16.44 -9.47
CA GLY A 330 -15.43 17.38 -10.51
C GLY A 330 -16.84 17.10 -11.04
N LYS A 331 -17.64 16.30 -10.32
CA LYS A 331 -19.05 16.10 -10.61
C LYS A 331 -19.86 16.94 -9.61
N GLU A 332 -20.55 17.97 -10.10
CA GLU A 332 -21.32 18.93 -9.27
C GLU A 332 -22.67 18.37 -8.82
N GLU A 333 -23.29 17.49 -9.60
CA GLU A 333 -24.51 16.78 -9.27
C GLU A 333 -24.29 15.29 -9.39
N THR A 334 -24.30 14.57 -8.28
CA THR A 334 -24.22 13.12 -8.27
C THR A 334 -25.59 12.54 -7.95
N ASP A 335 -26.08 11.62 -8.78
CA ASP A 335 -27.16 10.73 -8.42
C ASP A 335 -26.70 9.93 -7.18
N GLU A 336 -27.45 10.06 -6.07
CA GLU A 336 -27.15 9.35 -4.81
C GLU A 336 -27.15 7.82 -4.98
N HIS A 337 -27.78 7.32 -6.05
CA HIS A 337 -27.81 5.90 -6.44
C HIS A 337 -26.97 5.62 -7.69
N LEU A 338 -25.95 6.44 -7.96
CA LEU A 338 -25.14 6.36 -9.17
C LEU A 338 -24.56 4.96 -9.38
N TRP A 339 -23.99 4.36 -8.33
CA TRP A 339 -23.35 3.05 -8.45
C TRP A 339 -24.38 1.95 -8.72
N SER A 340 -25.48 1.92 -7.97
CA SER A 340 -26.57 0.96 -8.19
C SER A 340 -27.18 1.08 -9.60
N ASN A 341 -27.31 2.31 -10.12
CA ASN A 341 -27.88 2.57 -11.45
C ASN A 341 -26.89 2.27 -12.59
N MET A 342 -25.58 2.24 -12.30
CA MET A 342 -24.55 1.97 -13.32
C MET A 342 -24.19 0.51 -13.50
N ILE A 343 -24.69 -0.38 -12.67
CA ILE A 343 -24.38 -1.81 -12.75
C ILE A 343 -24.54 -2.29 -14.21
N ASP A 344 -23.50 -2.99 -14.71
CA ASP A 344 -23.45 -3.55 -16.06
C ASP A 344 -23.51 -2.54 -17.23
N SER A 345 -23.39 -1.23 -16.95
CA SER A 345 -23.26 -0.22 -18.00
C SER A 345 -21.91 -0.34 -18.74
N PRO A 346 -21.78 0.17 -19.97
CA PRO A 346 -20.50 0.19 -20.69
C PRO A 346 -19.38 0.90 -19.91
N SER A 347 -19.72 1.98 -19.19
CA SER A 347 -18.76 2.73 -18.36
C SER A 347 -18.27 1.91 -17.18
N HIS A 348 -19.18 1.23 -16.47
CA HIS A 348 -18.84 0.31 -15.37
C HIS A 348 -17.93 -0.81 -15.85
N ARG A 349 -18.26 -1.47 -16.97
CA ARG A 349 -17.43 -2.54 -17.55
C ARG A 349 -16.04 -2.05 -17.95
N ALA A 350 -15.92 -0.88 -18.54
CA ALA A 350 -14.63 -0.30 -18.93
C ALA A 350 -13.75 0.06 -17.74
N TRP A 351 -14.36 0.60 -16.67
CA TRP A 351 -13.66 0.89 -15.41
C TRP A 351 -13.26 -0.40 -14.69
N SER A 352 -14.17 -1.35 -14.54
CA SER A 352 -13.90 -2.63 -13.88
C SER A 352 -12.78 -3.41 -14.56
N GLY A 353 -12.69 -3.38 -15.88
CA GLY A 353 -11.58 -3.98 -16.62
C GLY A 353 -10.23 -3.36 -16.20
N TYR A 354 -10.14 -2.04 -16.18
CA TYR A 354 -8.91 -1.36 -15.77
C TYR A 354 -8.60 -1.54 -14.26
N ALA A 355 -9.60 -1.45 -13.39
CA ALA A 355 -9.42 -1.66 -11.97
C ALA A 355 -8.96 -3.10 -11.66
N PHE A 356 -9.44 -4.10 -12.41
CA PHE A 356 -9.00 -5.48 -12.30
C PHE A 356 -7.54 -5.68 -12.71
N GLU A 357 -7.07 -4.98 -13.75
CA GLU A 357 -5.64 -4.96 -14.11
C GLU A 357 -4.81 -4.48 -12.92
N GLN A 358 -5.22 -3.41 -12.24
CA GLN A 358 -4.52 -2.90 -11.04
C GLN A 358 -4.61 -3.89 -9.86
N LEU A 359 -5.76 -4.52 -9.65
CA LEU A 359 -5.93 -5.57 -8.65
C LEU A 359 -4.95 -6.73 -8.90
N CYS A 360 -4.82 -7.21 -10.13
CA CYS A 360 -3.87 -8.26 -10.51
C CYS A 360 -2.42 -7.84 -10.21
N LEU A 361 -2.06 -6.57 -10.46
CA LEU A 361 -0.73 -6.05 -10.16
C LEU A 361 -0.43 -5.98 -8.65
N HIS A 362 -1.44 -5.85 -7.81
CA HIS A 362 -1.29 -5.97 -6.35
C HIS A 362 -1.13 -7.43 -5.88
N HIS A 363 -1.55 -8.40 -6.72
CA HIS A 363 -1.58 -9.84 -6.41
C HIS A 363 -0.60 -10.67 -7.24
N ILE A 364 0.53 -10.08 -7.67
CA ILE A 364 1.57 -10.79 -8.47
C ILE A 364 2.11 -12.02 -7.72
N SER A 365 2.21 -11.98 -6.41
CA SER A 365 2.66 -13.11 -5.58
C SER A 365 1.72 -14.31 -5.73
N GLN A 366 0.40 -14.07 -5.69
CA GLN A 366 -0.62 -15.10 -5.87
C GLN A 366 -0.61 -15.64 -7.31
N ILE A 367 -0.47 -14.77 -8.31
CA ILE A 367 -0.31 -15.17 -9.71
C ILE A 367 0.91 -16.10 -9.86
N LYS A 368 2.07 -15.72 -9.30
CA LYS A 368 3.28 -16.55 -9.34
C LYS A 368 3.10 -17.87 -8.60
N LYS A 369 2.36 -17.89 -7.50
CA LYS A 369 2.02 -19.09 -6.73
C LYS A 369 1.22 -20.06 -7.59
N LYS A 370 0.16 -19.58 -8.24
CA LYS A 370 -0.68 -20.39 -9.15
C LYS A 370 0.11 -20.97 -10.33
N LEU A 371 1.03 -20.18 -10.88
CA LEU A 371 1.91 -20.61 -11.97
C LEU A 371 3.03 -21.57 -11.53
N GLY A 372 3.16 -21.85 -10.23
CA GLY A 372 4.22 -22.70 -9.67
C GLY A 372 5.64 -22.11 -9.77
N ILE A 373 5.76 -20.78 -9.85
CA ILE A 373 7.03 -20.08 -10.11
C ILE A 373 7.54 -19.22 -8.94
N LEU A 374 7.05 -19.43 -7.73
CA LEU A 374 7.52 -18.68 -6.55
C LEU A 374 9.02 -18.83 -6.32
N GLY A 375 9.58 -20.02 -6.54
CA GLY A 375 11.01 -20.30 -6.42
C GLY A 375 11.84 -19.86 -7.62
N VAL A 376 11.21 -19.39 -8.70
CA VAL A 376 11.91 -18.94 -9.91
C VAL A 376 12.16 -17.44 -9.85
N GLN A 377 13.42 -17.04 -9.98
CA GLN A 377 13.74 -15.60 -10.09
C GLN A 377 13.01 -15.02 -11.29
N THR A 378 12.17 -14.01 -11.03
CA THR A 378 11.25 -13.43 -12.01
C THR A 378 11.30 -11.92 -11.91
N ASN A 379 11.53 -11.25 -13.03
CA ASN A 379 11.37 -9.80 -13.14
C ASN A 379 9.95 -9.47 -13.65
N VAL A 380 9.41 -8.38 -13.18
CA VAL A 380 8.05 -7.93 -13.53
C VAL A 380 8.16 -6.67 -14.35
N TYR A 381 7.58 -6.69 -15.54
CA TYR A 381 7.59 -5.58 -16.48
C TYR A 381 6.19 -5.34 -17.04
N SER A 382 6.00 -4.21 -17.67
CA SER A 382 5.03 -4.00 -18.74
C SER A 382 5.77 -3.62 -20.02
N TRP A 383 5.06 -3.61 -21.14
CA TRP A 383 5.68 -3.25 -22.41
C TRP A 383 4.67 -2.58 -23.32
N GLN A 384 5.14 -1.58 -24.05
CA GLN A 384 4.36 -0.87 -25.04
C GLN A 384 5.24 -0.50 -26.24
N GLN A 385 4.71 -0.74 -27.42
CA GLN A 385 5.23 -0.24 -28.70
C GLN A 385 4.21 0.71 -29.32
N LYS A 386 4.62 1.94 -29.60
CA LYS A 386 3.79 2.89 -30.32
C LYS A 386 3.73 2.53 -31.81
N ALA A 387 2.57 2.64 -32.39
CA ALA A 387 2.44 2.50 -33.84
C ALA A 387 3.26 3.58 -34.57
N ASN A 388 3.95 3.19 -35.63
CA ASN A 388 4.63 4.11 -36.56
C ASN A 388 4.29 3.69 -37.99
N LYS A 389 3.35 4.40 -38.60
CA LYS A 389 2.83 4.11 -39.95
C LYS A 389 3.93 4.23 -41.00
N GLU A 390 4.86 5.17 -40.85
CA GLU A 390 5.94 5.41 -41.82
C GLU A 390 6.93 4.24 -41.86
N LYS A 391 7.12 3.54 -40.72
CA LYS A 391 8.00 2.37 -40.58
C LYS A 391 7.26 1.04 -40.68
N GLY A 392 5.95 1.04 -40.88
CA GLY A 392 5.14 -0.18 -40.88
C GLY A 392 5.08 -0.87 -39.51
N ILE A 393 5.32 -0.12 -38.41
CA ILE A 393 5.33 -0.67 -37.06
C ILE A 393 3.92 -0.60 -36.50
N GLU A 394 3.39 -1.76 -36.10
CA GLU A 394 2.12 -1.85 -35.38
C GLU A 394 2.25 -1.53 -33.91
N GLY A 395 1.23 -0.89 -33.33
CA GLY A 395 1.16 -0.61 -31.90
C GLY A 395 0.74 -1.83 -31.12
N ALA A 396 1.42 -2.12 -30.00
CA ALA A 396 1.07 -3.21 -29.11
C ALA A 396 1.36 -2.83 -27.64
N GLN A 397 0.56 -3.40 -26.72
CA GLN A 397 0.73 -3.19 -25.28
C GLN A 397 0.51 -4.50 -24.54
N ILE A 398 1.34 -4.73 -23.51
CA ILE A 398 1.25 -5.86 -22.58
C ILE A 398 1.40 -5.28 -21.17
N ASP A 399 0.35 -5.40 -20.36
CA ASP A 399 0.26 -4.75 -19.06
C ASP A 399 1.08 -5.45 -17.98
N LEU A 400 1.24 -6.77 -18.10
CA LEU A 400 2.03 -7.59 -17.17
C LEU A 400 2.87 -8.62 -17.94
N ILE A 401 4.17 -8.55 -17.74
CA ILE A 401 5.14 -9.52 -18.24
C ILE A 401 5.90 -10.10 -17.06
N LEU A 402 5.93 -11.42 -16.96
CA LEU A 402 6.74 -12.14 -15.98
C LEU A 402 7.95 -12.75 -16.72
N ASP A 403 9.09 -12.06 -16.64
CA ASP A 403 10.34 -12.52 -17.27
C ASP A 403 11.09 -13.42 -16.30
N ARG A 404 11.07 -14.72 -16.57
CA ARG A 404 11.58 -15.78 -15.73
C ARG A 404 13.02 -16.12 -16.09
N ARG A 405 13.80 -16.55 -15.11
CA ARG A 405 15.18 -16.99 -15.34
C ARG A 405 15.27 -18.38 -16.01
N ASP A 406 14.22 -19.20 -15.92
CA ASP A 406 14.11 -20.53 -16.53
C ASP A 406 13.73 -20.50 -18.03
N GLN A 407 14.08 -19.42 -18.71
CA GLN A 407 13.94 -19.24 -20.17
C GLN A 407 12.48 -19.14 -20.68
N ILE A 408 11.56 -18.72 -19.81
CA ILE A 408 10.16 -18.46 -20.17
C ILE A 408 9.81 -17.00 -19.86
N ILE A 409 8.98 -16.40 -20.71
CA ILE A 409 8.33 -15.13 -20.47
C ILE A 409 6.82 -15.34 -20.53
N ASN A 410 6.12 -15.09 -19.43
CA ASN A 410 4.65 -15.08 -19.44
C ASN A 410 4.18 -13.69 -19.88
N LEU A 411 3.41 -13.64 -20.97
CA LEU A 411 2.68 -12.48 -21.46
C LEU A 411 1.27 -12.58 -20.90
N CYS A 412 0.98 -11.75 -19.87
CA CYS A 412 -0.27 -11.88 -19.13
C CYS A 412 -1.34 -10.95 -19.70
N GLU A 413 -2.49 -11.54 -20.02
CA GLU A 413 -3.71 -10.83 -20.43
C GLU A 413 -4.72 -10.90 -19.29
N MET A 414 -5.18 -9.75 -18.80
CA MET A 414 -6.09 -9.67 -17.66
C MET A 414 -7.51 -9.34 -18.13
N LYS A 415 -8.52 -10.11 -17.70
CA LYS A 415 -9.92 -9.94 -18.12
C LYS A 415 -10.87 -10.02 -16.95
N TYR A 416 -11.62 -8.93 -16.74
CA TYR A 416 -12.74 -8.91 -15.80
C TYR A 416 -14.05 -9.13 -16.56
N SER A 417 -14.78 -10.17 -16.18
CA SER A 417 -16.11 -10.48 -16.71
C SER A 417 -16.90 -11.26 -15.68
N LEU A 418 -18.23 -11.11 -15.68
CA LEU A 418 -19.13 -11.87 -14.80
C LEU A 418 -19.40 -13.31 -15.31
N LYS A 419 -19.06 -13.59 -16.57
CA LYS A 419 -19.18 -14.91 -17.20
C LYS A 419 -17.83 -15.33 -17.76
N ALA A 420 -17.65 -16.63 -17.97
CA ALA A 420 -16.45 -17.16 -18.60
C ALA A 420 -16.12 -16.42 -19.90
N TYR A 421 -14.85 -15.97 -20.01
CA TYR A 421 -14.40 -15.15 -21.12
C TYR A 421 -14.27 -15.97 -22.40
N ASP A 422 -14.97 -15.54 -23.44
CA ASP A 422 -14.96 -16.22 -24.75
C ASP A 422 -13.81 -15.68 -25.61
N ILE A 423 -12.79 -16.51 -25.84
CA ILE A 423 -11.67 -16.17 -26.74
C ILE A 423 -12.10 -16.45 -28.16
N THR A 424 -12.54 -15.41 -28.87
CA THR A 424 -12.89 -15.56 -30.29
C THR A 424 -11.64 -15.77 -31.15
N PRO A 425 -11.76 -16.42 -32.34
CA PRO A 425 -10.64 -16.63 -33.28
C PRO A 425 -9.95 -15.30 -33.64
N ALA A 426 -10.72 -14.26 -33.88
CA ALA A 426 -10.17 -12.92 -34.19
C ALA A 426 -9.40 -12.31 -33.01
N TYR A 427 -9.85 -12.55 -31.78
CA TYR A 427 -9.14 -12.08 -30.59
C TYR A 427 -7.86 -12.88 -30.34
N LEU A 428 -7.91 -14.21 -30.51
CA LEU A 428 -6.72 -15.05 -30.43
C LEU A 428 -5.66 -14.57 -31.44
N GLN A 429 -6.05 -14.30 -32.69
CA GLN A 429 -5.11 -13.80 -33.69
C GLN A 429 -4.43 -12.51 -33.25
N LYS A 430 -5.16 -11.55 -32.68
CA LYS A 430 -4.57 -10.32 -32.10
C LYS A 430 -3.56 -10.61 -30.98
N LEU A 431 -3.79 -11.62 -30.17
CA LEU A 431 -2.84 -12.01 -29.11
C LEU A 431 -1.57 -12.63 -29.71
N LEU A 432 -1.72 -13.46 -30.74
CA LEU A 432 -0.60 -14.05 -31.48
C LEU A 432 0.25 -12.99 -32.19
N ASP A 433 -0.41 -12.05 -32.86
CA ASP A 433 0.25 -10.90 -33.52
C ASP A 433 1.01 -10.06 -32.49
N ARG A 434 0.39 -9.73 -31.35
CA ARG A 434 1.02 -9.02 -30.24
C ARG A 434 2.24 -9.78 -29.69
N ARG A 435 2.15 -11.09 -29.54
CA ARG A 435 3.25 -11.95 -29.12
C ARG A 435 4.42 -11.89 -30.12
N GLU A 436 4.12 -11.90 -31.40
CA GLU A 436 5.16 -11.82 -32.44
C GLU A 436 5.80 -10.42 -32.51
N ILE A 437 5.00 -9.35 -32.44
CA ILE A 437 5.52 -7.97 -32.34
C ILE A 437 6.44 -7.83 -31.12
N PHE A 438 6.05 -8.40 -29.97
CA PHE A 438 6.89 -8.40 -28.77
C PHE A 438 8.19 -9.18 -28.99
N ARG A 439 8.14 -10.37 -29.61
CA ARG A 439 9.33 -11.19 -29.94
C ARG A 439 10.34 -10.39 -30.77
N GLN A 440 9.86 -9.79 -31.85
CA GLN A 440 10.70 -8.99 -32.74
C GLN A 440 11.30 -7.76 -32.06
N ALA A 441 10.47 -7.02 -31.32
CA ALA A 441 10.91 -5.80 -30.63
C ALA A 441 11.87 -6.08 -29.47
N SER A 442 11.70 -7.18 -28.76
CA SER A 442 12.54 -7.54 -27.60
C SER A 442 13.79 -8.34 -27.99
N ASN A 443 13.83 -8.88 -29.20
CA ASN A 443 14.86 -9.80 -29.69
C ASN A 443 15.15 -10.96 -28.71
N THR A 444 14.10 -11.45 -28.03
CA THR A 444 14.23 -12.50 -27.02
C THR A 444 14.24 -13.89 -27.64
N SER A 445 15.16 -14.74 -27.17
CA SER A 445 15.21 -16.17 -27.50
C SER A 445 14.36 -17.05 -26.56
N LYS A 446 13.80 -16.46 -25.47
CA LYS A 446 12.98 -17.19 -24.50
C LYS A 446 11.67 -17.65 -25.09
N ALA A 447 11.11 -18.74 -24.55
CA ALA A 447 9.76 -19.19 -24.87
C ALA A 447 8.72 -18.18 -24.38
N LEU A 448 7.77 -17.81 -25.22
CA LEU A 448 6.68 -16.87 -24.89
C LEU A 448 5.40 -17.64 -24.60
N HIS A 449 4.93 -17.56 -23.38
CA HIS A 449 3.70 -18.18 -22.91
C HIS A 449 2.58 -17.13 -22.78
N LEU A 450 1.44 -17.38 -23.43
CA LEU A 450 0.24 -16.60 -23.20
C LEU A 450 -0.41 -17.08 -21.90
N THR A 451 -0.62 -16.15 -20.99
CA THR A 451 -1.19 -16.39 -19.66
C THR A 451 -2.41 -15.51 -19.47
N PHE A 452 -3.54 -16.10 -19.15
CA PHE A 452 -4.74 -15.34 -18.83
C PHE A 452 -4.91 -15.23 -17.31
N VAL A 453 -5.29 -14.03 -16.85
CA VAL A 453 -5.79 -13.81 -15.49
C VAL A 453 -7.23 -13.35 -15.60
N THR A 454 -8.16 -14.15 -15.14
CA THR A 454 -9.59 -13.93 -15.39
C THR A 454 -10.42 -13.95 -14.12
N ALA A 455 -11.50 -13.16 -14.11
CA ALA A 455 -12.41 -13.16 -12.98
C ALA A 455 -13.35 -14.39 -12.98
N SER A 456 -13.75 -14.90 -14.16
CA SER A 456 -14.75 -15.99 -14.28
C SER A 456 -14.27 -17.18 -15.13
N GLY A 457 -12.95 -17.29 -15.36
CA GLY A 457 -12.38 -18.34 -16.19
C GLY A 457 -12.51 -18.07 -17.70
N ILE A 458 -11.85 -18.93 -18.48
CA ILE A 458 -11.92 -18.96 -19.94
C ILE A 458 -12.98 -19.98 -20.34
N LYS A 459 -13.83 -19.64 -21.34
CA LYS A 459 -14.79 -20.56 -21.94
C LYS A 459 -14.07 -21.64 -22.71
N LYS A 460 -14.40 -22.90 -22.43
CA LYS A 460 -13.86 -24.06 -23.16
C LYS A 460 -14.28 -24.00 -24.63
N ASN A 461 -13.31 -23.76 -25.49
CA ASN A 461 -13.49 -23.75 -26.95
C ASN A 461 -12.17 -24.17 -27.65
N ALA A 462 -12.15 -24.21 -28.98
CA ALA A 462 -11.00 -24.64 -29.75
C ALA A 462 -9.75 -23.73 -29.55
N GLN A 463 -9.92 -22.49 -29.08
CA GLN A 463 -8.86 -21.51 -28.87
C GLN A 463 -8.17 -21.68 -27.52
N GLU A 464 -8.79 -22.34 -26.52
CA GLU A 464 -8.23 -22.58 -25.19
C GLU A 464 -6.85 -23.28 -25.26
N GLY A 465 -6.70 -24.26 -26.15
CA GLY A 465 -5.44 -25.00 -26.31
C GLY A 465 -4.21 -24.16 -26.71
N MET A 466 -4.41 -22.92 -27.15
CA MET A 466 -3.32 -21.98 -27.47
C MET A 466 -2.86 -21.15 -26.27
N ILE A 467 -3.53 -21.26 -25.12
CA ILE A 467 -3.23 -20.56 -23.88
C ILE A 467 -2.46 -21.53 -22.98
N GLN A 468 -1.24 -21.15 -22.59
CA GLN A 468 -0.36 -22.02 -21.80
C GLN A 468 -0.72 -22.05 -20.31
N SER A 469 -1.33 -20.97 -19.78
CA SER A 469 -1.64 -20.87 -18.35
C SER A 469 -2.86 -20.00 -18.09
N GLU A 470 -3.63 -20.38 -17.09
CA GLU A 470 -4.77 -19.61 -16.58
C GLU A 470 -4.65 -19.42 -15.07
N VAL A 471 -4.96 -18.21 -14.60
CA VAL A 471 -5.09 -17.84 -13.20
C VAL A 471 -6.52 -17.32 -13.00
N GLY A 472 -7.29 -17.98 -12.17
CA GLY A 472 -8.66 -17.56 -11.85
C GLY A 472 -8.71 -16.56 -10.69
N LEU A 473 -9.88 -15.95 -10.48
CA LEU A 473 -10.12 -15.04 -9.36
C LEU A 473 -9.83 -15.72 -8.02
N ASP A 474 -10.25 -16.95 -7.83
CA ASP A 474 -10.03 -17.70 -6.58
C ASP A 474 -8.56 -17.87 -6.24
N ASP A 475 -7.69 -17.97 -7.25
CA ASP A 475 -6.25 -18.07 -7.05
C ASP A 475 -5.67 -16.78 -6.45
N LEU A 476 -6.28 -15.60 -6.71
CA LEU A 476 -5.88 -14.31 -6.17
C LEU A 476 -6.23 -14.14 -4.68
N PHE A 477 -7.17 -14.96 -4.17
CA PHE A 477 -7.50 -15.04 -2.74
C PHE A 477 -6.58 -16.00 -1.97
N GLY A 478 -5.56 -16.55 -2.61
CA GLY A 478 -4.57 -17.36 -1.94
C GLY A 478 -3.75 -16.55 -0.93
N GLU A 479 -3.37 -17.16 0.21
CA GLU A 479 -2.48 -16.51 1.18
C GLU A 479 -1.19 -16.03 0.50
N LYS A 480 -0.78 -14.80 0.83
CA LYS A 480 0.48 -14.21 0.40
C LYS A 480 1.64 -14.97 1.04
N VAL A 481 2.59 -15.42 0.26
CA VAL A 481 3.79 -16.15 0.69
C VAL A 481 4.96 -15.20 0.95
#